data_f7df0d293caaa7d0658cd0b84f9255ce
#
_entry.id   f7df0d293caaa7d0658cd0b84f9255ce
#
_cell.length_a   1.000
_cell.length_b   1.000
_cell.length_c   1.000
_cell.angle_alpha   90.00
_cell.angle_beta   90.00
_cell.angle_gamma   90.00
#
_symmetry.space_group_name_H-M   'P 1'
#
loop_
_entity.id
_entity.type
_entity.pdbx_description
1 polymer ?
#
loop_
_entity_poly.entity_id
_entity_poly.type
_entity_poly.pdbx_seq_one_letter_code
_entity_poly.pdbx_strand_id
1 'polypeptide(L)'
;VAVKIIKFTTMTCIVVTLVCAAASLILYCREQKAGFECIPFAHLDLVYAEELLFFTAFLLWTYFAGFHPAAYGTEKFMDYGFMEAMMRSKTLPATDLWYSQGKINYYYGRQYFAVFLTKLSGAKVELTYNLMRTFVAGLAFAMPFSLVHQMVTDRLGRIRTGWKKALPSVTGILAGISVSIAGN
;
A
#
# COMPACT_ATOMS: atom_id res chain seq x y z
N VAL A 1 -8.07 -6.35 18.04
CA VAL A 1 -9.37 -6.34 17.32
C VAL A 1 -9.84 -7.76 17.06
N ALA A 2 -9.03 -8.59 16.40
CA ALA A 2 -9.39 -10.00 16.12
C ALA A 2 -9.66 -10.82 17.40
N VAL A 3 -9.00 -10.49 18.51
CA VAL A 3 -9.17 -11.14 19.82
C VAL A 3 -10.36 -10.56 20.61
N LYS A 4 -11.16 -9.66 19.99
CA LYS A 4 -12.32 -8.98 20.59
C LYS A 4 -12.04 -8.08 21.80
N ILE A 5 -10.78 -7.89 22.18
CA ILE A 5 -10.38 -7.03 23.31
C ILE A 5 -10.57 -5.56 22.96
N ILE A 6 -10.24 -5.17 21.72
CA ILE A 6 -10.33 -3.78 21.25
C ILE A 6 -11.36 -3.71 20.13
N LYS A 7 -12.30 -2.77 20.21
CA LYS A 7 -13.31 -2.54 19.18
C LYS A 7 -12.69 -1.90 17.94
N PHE A 8 -13.14 -2.31 16.75
CA PHE A 8 -12.68 -1.76 15.47
C PHE A 8 -13.48 -0.49 15.12
N THR A 9 -13.12 0.61 15.76
CA THR A 9 -13.74 1.92 15.57
C THR A 9 -12.74 2.90 14.97
N THR A 10 -13.23 4.01 14.42
CA THR A 10 -12.39 5.12 13.92
C THR A 10 -11.42 5.63 15.00
N MET A 11 -11.91 5.81 16.24
CA MET A 11 -11.05 6.22 17.36
C MET A 11 -9.92 5.24 17.63
N THR A 12 -10.22 3.95 17.59
CA THR A 12 -9.18 2.91 17.74
C THR A 12 -8.14 2.99 16.61
N CYS A 13 -8.57 3.21 15.38
CA CYS A 13 -7.66 3.36 14.24
C CYS A 13 -6.75 4.59 14.42
N ILE A 14 -7.30 5.72 14.84
CA ILE A 14 -6.54 6.95 15.12
C ILE A 14 -5.52 6.70 16.24
N VAL A 15 -5.95 6.16 17.36
CA VAL A 15 -5.07 5.90 18.51
C VAL A 15 -3.93 4.96 18.12
N VAL A 16 -4.21 3.86 17.41
CA VAL A 16 -3.17 2.93 16.95
C VAL A 16 -2.19 3.63 16.01
N THR A 17 -2.66 4.44 15.08
CA THR A 17 -1.80 5.20 14.17
C THR A 17 -0.89 6.16 14.94
N LEU A 18 -1.43 6.89 15.91
CA LEU A 18 -0.65 7.81 16.74
C LEU A 18 0.38 7.08 17.62
N VAL A 19 0.02 5.94 18.19
CA VAL A 19 0.95 5.10 18.96
C VAL A 19 2.08 4.59 18.08
N CYS A 20 1.78 4.10 16.88
CA CYS A 20 2.80 3.65 15.93
C CYS A 20 3.71 4.82 15.50
N ALA A 21 3.16 5.99 15.22
CA ALA A 21 3.94 7.19 14.88
C ALA A 21 4.87 7.61 16.03
N ALA A 22 4.34 7.66 17.26
CA ALA A 22 5.13 7.98 18.44
C ALA A 22 6.25 6.96 18.68
N ALA A 23 5.96 5.67 18.56
CA ALA A 23 6.96 4.61 18.68
C ALA A 23 8.06 4.74 17.62
N SER A 24 7.70 5.01 16.36
CA SER A 24 8.65 5.23 15.26
C SER A 24 9.53 6.44 15.54
N LEU A 25 8.96 7.55 16.02
CA LEU A 25 9.74 8.74 16.39
C LEU A 25 10.71 8.48 17.55
N ILE A 26 10.26 7.74 18.57
CA ILE A 26 11.13 7.38 19.72
C ILE A 26 12.30 6.50 19.23
N LEU A 27 12.02 5.50 18.40
CA LEU A 27 13.07 4.64 17.83
C LEU A 27 14.05 5.46 16.99
N TYR A 28 13.56 6.31 16.10
CA TYR A 28 14.37 7.22 15.30
C TYR A 28 15.29 8.10 16.15
N CYS A 29 14.73 8.75 17.19
CA CYS A 29 15.52 9.59 18.09
C CYS A 29 16.58 8.79 18.88
N ARG A 30 16.28 7.53 19.24
CA ARG A 30 17.25 6.65 19.92
C ARG A 30 18.40 6.25 19.00
N GLU A 31 18.08 5.88 17.75
CA GLU A 31 19.08 5.49 16.75
C GLU A 31 20.01 6.67 16.41
N GLN A 32 19.46 7.87 16.24
CA GLN A 32 20.27 9.08 16.06
C GLN A 32 21.26 9.32 17.21
N LYS A 33 20.78 9.15 18.46
CA LYS A 33 21.65 9.31 19.65
C LYS A 33 22.73 8.22 19.74
N ALA A 34 22.46 7.03 19.18
CA ALA A 34 23.41 5.93 19.12
C ALA A 34 24.44 6.06 17.98
N GLY A 35 24.38 7.13 17.19
CA GLY A 35 25.33 7.38 16.09
C GLY A 35 25.03 6.58 14.80
N PHE A 36 23.85 5.97 14.70
CA PHE A 36 23.40 5.38 13.43
C PHE A 36 22.99 6.50 12.46
N GLU A 37 23.56 6.51 11.28
CA GLU A 37 23.14 7.41 10.20
C GLU A 37 21.73 6.98 9.73
N CYS A 38 20.72 7.65 10.27
CA CYS A 38 19.35 7.51 9.78
C CYS A 38 19.28 8.12 8.38
N ILE A 39 18.81 7.36 7.41
CA ILE A 39 18.64 7.69 5.97
C ILE A 39 19.47 8.90 5.57
N PRO A 40 20.68 8.71 5.00
CA PRO A 40 21.51 9.83 4.67
C PRO A 40 20.77 10.76 3.72
N PHE A 41 20.69 12.05 4.05
CA PHE A 41 20.12 13.10 3.19
C PHE A 41 20.69 13.07 1.77
N ALA A 42 21.81 12.37 1.57
CA ALA A 42 22.45 12.15 0.29
C ALA A 42 21.62 11.35 -0.75
N HIS A 43 20.52 10.71 -0.35
CA HIS A 43 19.68 9.88 -1.23
C HIS A 43 18.22 10.35 -1.28
N LEU A 44 17.94 11.57 -0.83
CA LEU A 44 16.57 12.14 -0.91
C LEU A 44 16.07 12.27 -2.34
N ASP A 45 16.95 12.53 -3.29
CA ASP A 45 16.66 12.58 -4.73
C ASP A 45 16.08 11.23 -5.22
N LEU A 46 16.64 10.12 -4.79
CA LEU A 46 16.12 8.79 -5.12
C LEU A 46 14.76 8.53 -4.47
N VAL A 47 14.61 8.87 -3.19
CA VAL A 47 13.32 8.74 -2.48
C VAL A 47 12.24 9.56 -3.18
N TYR A 48 12.51 10.81 -3.52
CA TYR A 48 11.56 11.64 -4.27
C TYR A 48 11.24 11.08 -5.66
N ALA A 49 12.23 10.53 -6.35
CA ALA A 49 11.99 9.90 -7.65
C ALA A 49 11.09 8.66 -7.53
N GLU A 50 11.29 7.81 -6.52
CA GLU A 50 10.47 6.64 -6.25
C GLU A 50 9.03 7.03 -5.87
N GLU A 51 8.86 8.02 -5.00
CA GLU A 51 7.54 8.55 -4.64
C GLU A 51 6.82 9.14 -5.87
N LEU A 52 7.52 9.91 -6.70
CA LEU A 52 6.96 10.46 -7.94
C LEU A 52 6.52 9.35 -8.91
N LEU A 53 7.30 8.31 -9.06
CA LEU A 53 6.96 7.14 -9.87
C LEU A 53 5.73 6.43 -9.33
N PHE A 54 5.68 6.21 -8.01
CA PHE A 54 4.50 5.62 -7.37
C PHE A 54 3.25 6.46 -7.62
N PHE A 55 3.29 7.76 -7.36
CA PHE A 55 2.15 8.66 -7.56
C PHE A 55 1.74 8.73 -9.03
N THR A 56 2.70 8.74 -9.95
CA THR A 56 2.40 8.72 -11.40
C THR A 56 1.66 7.46 -11.79
N ALA A 57 2.13 6.29 -11.37
CA ALA A 57 1.47 5.02 -11.62
C ALA A 57 0.09 4.95 -10.94
N PHE A 58 -0.01 5.37 -9.68
CA PHE A 58 -1.26 5.44 -8.94
C PHE A 58 -2.31 6.32 -9.63
N LEU A 59 -1.94 7.53 -10.05
CA LEU A 59 -2.84 8.45 -10.72
C LEU A 59 -3.25 7.93 -12.10
N LEU A 60 -2.31 7.34 -12.84
CA LEU A 60 -2.60 6.71 -14.14
C LEU A 60 -3.64 5.60 -13.99
N TRP A 61 -3.42 4.68 -13.04
CA TRP A 61 -4.37 3.60 -12.78
C TRP A 61 -5.70 4.12 -12.22
N THR A 62 -5.68 5.18 -11.42
CA THR A 62 -6.91 5.82 -10.91
C THR A 62 -7.71 6.44 -12.06
N TYR A 63 -7.06 7.07 -13.00
CA TYR A 63 -7.70 7.60 -14.21
C TYR A 63 -8.38 6.49 -15.01
N PHE A 64 -7.68 5.39 -15.31
CA PHE A 64 -8.28 4.27 -16.03
C PHE A 64 -9.40 3.57 -15.23
N ALA A 65 -9.24 3.41 -13.92
CA ALA A 65 -10.28 2.83 -13.07
C ALA A 65 -11.55 3.67 -13.02
N GLY A 66 -11.44 4.99 -13.22
CA GLY A 66 -12.57 5.91 -13.27
C GLY A 66 -13.56 5.62 -14.41
N PHE A 67 -13.13 4.96 -15.49
CA PHE A 67 -14.03 4.53 -16.57
C PHE A 67 -14.86 3.30 -16.22
N HIS A 68 -14.42 2.52 -15.21
CA HIS A 68 -15.11 1.30 -14.76
C HIS A 68 -15.15 1.23 -13.22
N PRO A 69 -15.87 2.17 -12.56
CA PRO A 69 -15.86 2.28 -11.10
C PRO A 69 -16.69 1.21 -10.40
N ALA A 70 -17.55 0.50 -11.13
CA ALA A 70 -18.46 -0.46 -10.55
C ALA A 70 -17.71 -1.68 -9.97
N ALA A 71 -18.12 -2.08 -8.76
CA ALA A 71 -17.64 -3.28 -8.10
C ALA A 71 -18.38 -4.52 -8.62
N TYR A 72 -18.42 -4.70 -9.94
CA TYR A 72 -19.11 -5.79 -10.61
C TYR A 72 -18.12 -6.69 -11.36
N GLY A 73 -18.45 -7.98 -11.44
CA GLY A 73 -17.66 -9.01 -12.11
C GLY A 73 -16.58 -9.63 -11.22
N THR A 74 -16.33 -10.92 -11.45
CA THR A 74 -15.36 -11.74 -10.70
C THR A 74 -15.53 -11.62 -9.17
N GLU A 75 -14.46 -11.42 -8.43
CA GLU A 75 -14.46 -11.32 -6.96
C GLU A 75 -14.69 -9.90 -6.43
N LYS A 76 -14.85 -8.90 -7.30
CA LYS A 76 -14.95 -7.50 -6.89
C LYS A 76 -16.10 -7.22 -5.92
N PHE A 77 -17.28 -7.81 -6.18
CA PHE A 77 -18.44 -7.63 -5.31
C PHE A 77 -18.22 -8.29 -3.93
N MET A 78 -17.49 -9.39 -3.87
CA MET A 78 -17.13 -10.08 -2.63
C MET A 78 -16.16 -9.21 -1.80
N ASP A 79 -15.09 -8.72 -2.41
CA ASP A 79 -14.10 -7.86 -1.76
C ASP A 79 -14.74 -6.56 -1.23
N TYR A 80 -15.58 -5.93 -2.05
CA TYR A 80 -16.36 -4.75 -1.65
C TYR A 80 -17.31 -5.06 -0.50
N GLY A 81 -18.02 -6.18 -0.60
CA GLY A 81 -18.94 -6.64 0.45
C GLY A 81 -18.23 -6.92 1.78
N PHE A 82 -17.03 -7.51 1.75
CA PHE A 82 -16.22 -7.69 2.96
C PHE A 82 -15.82 -6.36 3.60
N MET A 83 -15.47 -5.35 2.80
CA MET A 83 -15.19 -4.01 3.32
C MET A 83 -16.42 -3.42 4.01
N GLU A 84 -17.61 -3.53 3.39
CA GLU A 84 -18.87 -3.07 3.96
C GLU A 84 -19.23 -3.79 5.26
N ALA A 85 -19.06 -5.12 5.31
CA ALA A 85 -19.30 -5.90 6.52
C ALA A 85 -18.36 -5.47 7.66
N MET A 86 -17.08 -5.24 7.36
CA MET A 86 -16.10 -4.79 8.35
C MET A 86 -16.32 -3.35 8.81
N MET A 87 -16.80 -2.45 7.91
CA MET A 87 -17.16 -1.08 8.29
C MET A 87 -18.27 -1.05 9.35
N ARG A 88 -19.26 -1.90 9.19
CA ARG A 88 -20.40 -2.03 10.14
C ARG A 88 -20.03 -2.78 11.41
N SER A 89 -19.01 -3.63 11.36
CA SER A 89 -18.64 -4.49 12.49
C SER A 89 -17.81 -3.76 13.53
N LYS A 90 -18.13 -3.94 14.82
CA LYS A 90 -17.32 -3.43 15.93
C LYS A 90 -16.19 -4.39 16.33
N THR A 91 -16.25 -5.63 15.86
CA THR A 91 -15.24 -6.67 16.16
C THR A 91 -14.95 -7.47 14.87
N LEU A 92 -13.77 -8.06 14.78
CA LEU A 92 -13.37 -8.94 13.70
C LEU A 92 -13.19 -10.38 14.19
N PRO A 93 -13.45 -11.37 13.35
CA PRO A 93 -14.02 -11.30 12.01
C PRO A 93 -15.44 -10.73 11.98
N ALA A 94 -15.79 -10.00 10.91
CA ALA A 94 -17.14 -9.48 10.70
C ALA A 94 -18.13 -10.61 10.43
N THR A 95 -19.42 -10.32 10.51
CA THR A 95 -20.48 -11.27 10.12
C THR A 95 -20.39 -11.53 8.63
N ASP A 96 -20.55 -12.81 8.23
CA ASP A 96 -20.53 -13.22 6.84
C ASP A 96 -21.72 -12.62 6.06
N LEU A 97 -21.48 -12.31 4.76
CA LEU A 97 -22.50 -11.67 3.92
C LEU A 97 -23.58 -12.65 3.44
N TRP A 98 -23.18 -13.91 3.26
CA TRP A 98 -24.04 -14.96 2.72
C TRP A 98 -24.57 -15.89 3.80
N TYR A 99 -23.92 -15.90 4.96
CA TYR A 99 -24.32 -16.71 6.11
C TYR A 99 -24.34 -15.88 7.39
N SER A 100 -25.49 -15.29 7.67
CA SER A 100 -25.68 -14.30 8.76
C SER A 100 -25.38 -14.84 10.16
N GLN A 101 -25.43 -16.17 10.38
CA GLN A 101 -25.06 -16.79 11.64
C GLN A 101 -23.55 -17.04 11.78
N GLY A 102 -22.81 -16.94 10.68
CA GLY A 102 -21.38 -17.16 10.62
C GLY A 102 -20.56 -15.88 10.65
N LYS A 103 -19.23 -16.08 10.62
CA LYS A 103 -18.23 -15.02 10.50
C LYS A 103 -17.45 -15.23 9.23
N ILE A 104 -16.97 -14.13 8.62
CA ILE A 104 -16.10 -14.20 7.44
C ILE A 104 -14.90 -15.08 7.76
N ASN A 105 -14.79 -16.19 7.02
CA ASN A 105 -13.67 -17.13 7.10
C ASN A 105 -12.97 -17.17 5.74
N TYR A 106 -12.26 -16.08 5.42
CA TYR A 106 -11.57 -15.87 4.16
C TYR A 106 -10.34 -14.99 4.34
N TYR A 107 -9.55 -14.81 3.29
CA TYR A 107 -8.36 -13.93 3.28
C TYR A 107 -8.76 -12.45 3.25
N TYR A 108 -9.23 -11.91 4.35
CA TYR A 108 -9.70 -10.52 4.41
C TYR A 108 -8.63 -9.51 4.89
N GLY A 109 -7.36 -9.89 4.96
CA GLY A 109 -6.28 -9.01 5.42
C GLY A 109 -6.12 -7.75 4.56
N ARG A 110 -6.27 -7.87 3.24
CA ARG A 110 -6.23 -6.74 2.30
C ARG A 110 -7.40 -5.79 2.55
N GLN A 111 -8.59 -6.34 2.63
CA GLN A 111 -9.83 -5.59 2.88
C GLN A 111 -9.82 -4.95 4.27
N TYR A 112 -9.24 -5.62 5.27
CA TYR A 112 -9.02 -5.06 6.60
C TYR A 112 -8.16 -3.79 6.55
N PHE A 113 -7.03 -3.83 5.84
CA PHE A 113 -6.17 -2.67 5.69
C PHE A 113 -6.88 -1.52 4.95
N ALA A 114 -7.63 -1.84 3.90
CA ALA A 114 -8.45 -0.86 3.19
C ALA A 114 -9.49 -0.22 4.11
N VAL A 115 -10.20 -1.01 4.92
CA VAL A 115 -11.18 -0.51 5.90
C VAL A 115 -10.53 0.31 7.00
N PHE A 116 -9.33 -0.07 7.45
CA PHE A 116 -8.56 0.71 8.41
C PHE A 116 -8.29 2.14 7.87
N LEU A 117 -7.81 2.26 6.64
CA LEU A 117 -7.59 3.55 5.98
C LEU A 117 -8.91 4.31 5.71
N THR A 118 -9.97 3.60 5.34
CA THR A 118 -11.31 4.17 5.17
C THR A 118 -11.83 4.80 6.46
N LYS A 119 -11.65 4.11 7.60
CA LYS A 119 -12.02 4.65 8.92
C LYS A 119 -11.17 5.85 9.32
N LEU A 120 -9.88 5.87 8.97
CA LEU A 120 -9.00 7.01 9.25
C LEU A 120 -9.36 8.23 8.42
N SER A 121 -9.65 8.06 7.14
CA SER A 121 -9.97 9.15 6.22
C SER A 121 -11.40 9.68 6.36
N GLY A 122 -12.31 8.88 6.94
CA GLY A 122 -13.73 9.19 6.97
C GLY A 122 -14.42 9.12 5.60
N ALA A 123 -13.74 8.61 4.58
CA ALA A 123 -14.28 8.50 3.23
C ALA A 123 -15.30 7.36 3.11
N LYS A 124 -16.05 7.35 2.01
CA LYS A 124 -17.02 6.29 1.71
C LYS A 124 -16.32 5.06 1.14
N VAL A 125 -16.86 3.88 1.41
CA VAL A 125 -16.28 2.60 0.96
C VAL A 125 -16.23 2.51 -0.56
N GLU A 126 -17.22 3.04 -1.28
CA GLU A 126 -17.26 3.04 -2.74
C GLU A 126 -16.02 3.73 -3.36
N LEU A 127 -15.58 4.83 -2.74
CA LEU A 127 -14.41 5.56 -3.18
C LEU A 127 -13.12 4.83 -2.78
N THR A 128 -13.04 4.44 -1.52
CA THR A 128 -11.80 3.83 -0.98
C THR A 128 -11.54 2.44 -1.53
N TYR A 129 -12.58 1.69 -1.89
CA TYR A 129 -12.42 0.41 -2.60
C TYR A 129 -11.66 0.61 -3.93
N ASN A 130 -12.10 1.57 -4.75
CA ASN A 130 -11.44 1.85 -6.03
C ASN A 130 -10.03 2.42 -5.84
N LEU A 131 -9.84 3.34 -4.90
CA LEU A 131 -8.53 3.89 -4.58
C LEU A 131 -7.55 2.83 -4.08
N MET A 132 -8.01 1.87 -3.28
CA MET A 132 -7.14 0.78 -2.81
C MET A 132 -6.72 -0.16 -3.94
N ARG A 133 -7.58 -0.41 -4.91
CA ARG A 133 -7.19 -1.19 -6.11
C ARG A 133 -6.08 -0.49 -6.89
N THR A 134 -6.23 0.80 -7.12
CA THR A 134 -5.23 1.60 -7.86
C THR A 134 -3.96 1.84 -7.04
N PHE A 135 -4.07 1.93 -5.72
CA PHE A 135 -2.93 1.97 -4.80
C PHE A 135 -2.07 0.70 -4.92
N VAL A 136 -2.70 -0.48 -4.92
CA VAL A 136 -1.99 -1.75 -5.10
C VAL A 136 -1.34 -1.82 -6.49
N ALA A 137 -2.01 -1.33 -7.54
CA ALA A 137 -1.44 -1.25 -8.88
C ALA A 137 -0.23 -0.31 -8.94
N GLY A 138 -0.28 0.85 -8.25
CA GLY A 138 0.86 1.75 -8.09
C GLY A 138 2.04 1.08 -7.39
N LEU A 139 1.80 0.34 -6.32
CA LEU A 139 2.84 -0.44 -5.63
C LEU A 139 3.40 -1.58 -6.51
N ALA A 140 2.55 -2.23 -7.30
CA ALA A 140 2.97 -3.28 -8.23
C ALA A 140 3.93 -2.75 -9.32
N PHE A 141 3.91 -1.44 -9.59
CA PHE A 141 4.91 -0.79 -10.42
C PHE A 141 6.15 -0.34 -9.63
N ALA A 142 5.94 0.40 -8.53
CA ALA A 142 7.02 1.07 -7.81
C ALA A 142 7.96 0.10 -7.09
N MET A 143 7.43 -0.97 -6.47
CA MET A 143 8.27 -1.92 -5.72
C MET A 143 9.22 -2.73 -6.61
N PRO A 144 8.81 -3.32 -7.75
CA PRO A 144 9.74 -3.98 -8.67
C PRO A 144 10.73 -2.99 -9.30
N PHE A 145 10.32 -1.74 -9.58
CA PHE A 145 11.22 -0.69 -10.02
C PHE A 145 12.35 -0.48 -9.01
N SER A 146 12.02 -0.19 -7.76
CA SER A 146 12.99 0.09 -6.70
C SER A 146 13.94 -1.09 -6.50
N LEU A 147 13.41 -2.30 -6.40
CA LEU A 147 14.21 -3.52 -6.20
C LEU A 147 15.21 -3.74 -7.32
N VAL A 148 14.75 -3.71 -8.60
CA VAL A 148 15.62 -3.98 -9.74
C VAL A 148 16.60 -2.82 -9.97
N HIS A 149 16.18 -1.58 -9.76
CA HIS A 149 17.06 -0.41 -9.79
C HIS A 149 18.22 -0.59 -8.80
N GLN A 150 17.93 -0.96 -7.57
CA GLN A 150 18.94 -1.18 -6.55
C GLN A 150 19.86 -2.35 -6.90
N MET A 151 19.32 -3.50 -7.30
CA MET A 151 20.12 -4.68 -7.69
C MET A 151 21.09 -4.38 -8.82
N VAL A 152 20.65 -3.66 -9.85
CA VAL A 152 21.50 -3.29 -10.99
C VAL A 152 22.52 -2.23 -10.57
N THR A 153 22.14 -1.31 -9.70
CA THR A 153 23.07 -0.31 -9.10
C THR A 153 24.20 -0.99 -8.35
N ASP A 154 23.89 -1.95 -7.50
CA ASP A 154 24.89 -2.68 -6.70
C ASP A 154 25.79 -3.52 -7.61
N ARG A 155 25.23 -4.15 -8.63
CA ARG A 155 26.01 -4.96 -9.58
C ARG A 155 26.98 -4.14 -10.43
N LEU A 156 26.60 -2.93 -10.84
CA LEU A 156 27.44 -2.05 -11.67
C LEU A 156 28.47 -1.25 -10.85
N GLY A 157 28.30 -1.15 -9.54
CA GLY A 157 29.13 -0.33 -8.66
C GLY A 157 28.86 1.18 -8.81
N ARG A 158 29.63 1.97 -8.06
CA ARG A 158 29.43 3.45 -8.00
C ARG A 158 29.95 4.20 -9.24
N ILE A 159 30.99 3.69 -9.92
CA ILE A 159 31.59 4.37 -11.07
C ILE A 159 30.90 3.90 -12.34
N ARG A 160 29.99 4.72 -12.85
CA ARG A 160 29.24 4.45 -14.08
C ARG A 160 29.47 5.58 -15.08
N THR A 161 29.82 5.23 -16.31
CA THR A 161 30.05 6.17 -17.41
C THR A 161 29.15 5.85 -18.58
N GLY A 162 28.85 6.86 -19.39
CA GLY A 162 28.02 6.71 -20.57
C GLY A 162 26.63 6.14 -20.28
N TRP A 163 26.14 5.25 -21.16
CA TRP A 163 24.81 4.62 -21.08
C TRP A 163 24.59 3.78 -19.80
N LYS A 164 25.67 3.30 -19.16
CA LYS A 164 25.59 2.54 -17.89
C LYS A 164 24.98 3.34 -16.73
N LYS A 165 24.97 4.67 -16.83
CA LYS A 165 24.29 5.53 -15.83
C LYS A 165 22.78 5.36 -15.84
N ALA A 166 22.18 5.18 -17.00
CA ALA A 166 20.74 5.04 -17.16
C ALA A 166 20.24 3.58 -16.96
N LEU A 167 21.16 2.61 -17.02
CA LEU A 167 20.76 1.19 -17.02
C LEU A 167 19.93 0.77 -15.79
N PRO A 168 20.22 1.18 -14.53
CA PRO A 168 19.37 0.84 -13.39
C PRO A 168 17.94 1.36 -13.54
N SER A 169 17.79 2.60 -13.98
CA SER A 169 16.46 3.20 -14.16
C SER A 169 15.68 2.54 -15.30
N VAL A 170 16.33 2.25 -16.42
CA VAL A 170 15.69 1.56 -17.56
C VAL A 170 15.24 0.16 -17.16
N THR A 171 16.11 -0.62 -16.52
CA THR A 171 15.77 -1.98 -16.08
C THR A 171 14.70 -1.98 -14.99
N GLY A 172 14.74 -1.02 -14.08
CA GLY A 172 13.71 -0.82 -13.07
C GLY A 172 12.34 -0.51 -13.69
N ILE A 173 12.27 0.41 -14.66
CA ILE A 173 11.04 0.73 -15.40
C ILE A 173 10.50 -0.52 -16.11
N LEU A 174 11.35 -1.27 -16.80
CA LEU A 174 10.94 -2.50 -17.47
C LEU A 174 10.38 -3.54 -16.47
N ALA A 175 10.99 -3.68 -15.29
CA ALA A 175 10.49 -4.55 -14.24
C ALA A 175 9.12 -4.09 -13.71
N GLY A 176 8.96 -2.79 -13.46
CA GLY A 176 7.68 -2.20 -13.04
C GLY A 176 6.57 -2.44 -14.07
N ILE A 177 6.84 -2.21 -15.35
CA ILE A 177 5.91 -2.49 -16.45
C ILE A 177 5.57 -3.98 -16.51
N SER A 178 6.59 -4.84 -16.45
CA SER A 178 6.39 -6.30 -16.55
C SER A 178 5.48 -6.83 -15.45
N VAL A 179 5.64 -6.37 -14.21
CA VAL A 179 4.82 -6.84 -13.08
C VAL A 179 3.43 -6.19 -13.09
N SER A 180 3.33 -4.89 -13.39
CA SER A 180 2.06 -4.19 -13.28
C SER A 180 1.12 -4.40 -14.47
N ILE A 181 1.63 -4.75 -15.65
CA ILE A 181 0.85 -4.89 -16.88
C ILE A 181 0.84 -6.32 -17.40
N ALA A 182 1.99 -6.99 -17.46
CA ALA A 182 2.11 -8.33 -18.03
C ALA A 182 1.84 -9.46 -17.02
N GLY A 183 1.74 -9.15 -15.74
CA GLY A 183 1.45 -10.11 -14.67
C GLY A 183 -0.04 -10.47 -14.50
N ASN A 184 -0.91 -10.03 -15.41
CA ASN A 184 -2.35 -10.31 -15.40
C ASN A 184 -2.69 -11.38 -16.43
#